data_716f2ec552b86c8814ebd22bd4c97fc0
#
_entry.id   716f2ec552b86c8814ebd22bd4c97fc0
#
_cell.length_a   1.000
_cell.length_b   1.000
_cell.length_c   1.000
_cell.angle_alpha   90.00
_cell.angle_beta   90.00
_cell.angle_gamma   90.00
#
_symmetry.space_group_name_H-M   'P 1'
#
loop_
_entity.id
_entity.type
_entity.pdbx_description
1 polymer ?
#
loop_
_entity_poly.entity_id
_entity_poly.type
_entity_poly.pdbx_seq_one_letter_code
_entity_poly.pdbx_strand_id
1 'polypeptide(L)'
;MQEKFKKLPLRSGVGIVVLNKENKVFLAKRIDNPKNFWQMPQGGIDKGEDSLKAALRELEEETSIKSVKLIKEIDGFTTYYLPENLLGIIWKGKYKGQRQKWFIVKFIGNDEDCLLYTSPSPRDR
;
A
#
# COMPACT_ATOMS: atom_id res chain seq x y z
N MET A 1 21.59 8.10 -10.44
CA MET A 1 20.54 7.73 -11.44
C MET A 1 20.99 8.19 -12.82
N GLN A 2 20.87 7.30 -13.81
CA GLN A 2 21.22 7.64 -15.19
C GLN A 2 20.28 8.71 -15.73
N GLU A 3 20.80 9.57 -16.60
CA GLU A 3 20.05 10.70 -17.16
C GLU A 3 18.71 10.28 -17.79
N LYS A 4 18.70 9.15 -18.51
CA LYS A 4 17.48 8.70 -19.19
C LYS A 4 16.36 8.37 -18.22
N PHE A 5 16.67 8.01 -16.96
CA PHE A 5 15.67 7.68 -15.96
C PHE A 5 15.22 8.87 -15.13
N LYS A 6 16.01 9.93 -15.06
CA LYS A 6 15.66 11.13 -14.29
C LYS A 6 14.40 11.82 -14.81
N LYS A 7 14.12 11.65 -16.10
CA LYS A 7 12.97 12.28 -16.75
C LYS A 7 11.68 11.48 -16.57
N LEU A 8 11.76 10.27 -16.05
CA LEU A 8 10.58 9.46 -15.87
C LEU A 8 9.68 10.03 -14.75
N PRO A 9 8.36 9.91 -14.89
CA PRO A 9 7.45 10.37 -13.84
C PRO A 9 7.46 9.44 -12.63
N LEU A 10 6.81 9.89 -11.57
CA LEU A 10 6.52 9.06 -10.41
C LEU A 10 5.17 8.42 -10.60
N ARG A 11 5.06 7.15 -10.23
CA ARG A 11 3.77 6.44 -10.23
C ARG A 11 2.92 6.97 -9.09
N SER A 12 1.64 7.21 -9.35
CA SER A 12 0.72 7.62 -8.30
C SER A 12 0.28 6.40 -7.50
N GLY A 13 0.41 6.50 -6.18
CA GLY A 13 0.06 5.39 -5.31
C GLY A 13 -0.60 5.85 -4.02
N VAL A 14 -1.04 4.86 -3.26
CA VAL A 14 -1.69 5.06 -1.96
C VAL A 14 -1.11 4.08 -0.95
N GLY A 15 -1.16 4.50 0.32
CA GLY A 15 -0.86 3.62 1.43
C GLY A 15 -1.96 3.78 2.48
N ILE A 16 -2.18 2.74 3.26
CA ILE A 16 -3.20 2.75 4.29
C ILE A 16 -2.62 2.29 5.61
N VAL A 17 -2.88 3.08 6.65
CA VAL A 17 -2.61 2.70 8.02
C VAL A 17 -3.92 2.18 8.58
N VAL A 18 -3.98 0.89 8.90
CA VAL A 18 -5.18 0.26 9.46
C VAL A 18 -4.98 0.07 10.95
N LEU A 19 -5.88 0.66 11.73
CA LEU A 19 -5.88 0.51 13.19
C LEU A 19 -6.94 -0.52 13.57
N ASN A 20 -6.61 -1.39 14.51
CA ASN A 20 -7.62 -2.28 15.07
C ASN A 20 -8.39 -1.57 16.19
N LYS A 21 -9.30 -2.26 16.84
CA LYS A 21 -10.15 -1.68 17.90
C LYS A 21 -9.33 -1.17 19.10
N GLU A 22 -8.10 -1.67 19.25
CA GLU A 22 -7.19 -1.25 20.31
C GLU A 22 -6.19 -0.21 19.83
N ASN A 23 -6.40 0.34 18.62
CA ASN A 23 -5.54 1.34 17.98
C ASN A 23 -4.14 0.82 17.66
N LYS A 24 -3.99 -0.48 17.47
CA LYS A 24 -2.73 -1.05 17.01
C LYS A 24 -2.72 -1.10 15.49
N VAL A 25 -1.54 -0.87 14.90
CA VAL A 25 -1.38 -0.81 13.46
C VAL A 25 -1.30 -2.23 12.89
N PHE A 26 -2.05 -2.45 11.82
CA PHE A 26 -1.96 -3.68 11.04
C PHE A 26 -0.78 -3.61 10.08
N LEU A 27 0.03 -4.67 10.05
CA LEU A 27 1.12 -4.81 9.10
C LEU A 27 0.99 -6.11 8.34
N ALA A 28 1.25 -6.07 7.03
CA ALA A 28 1.23 -7.24 6.17
C ALA A 28 2.66 -7.64 5.82
N LYS A 29 2.90 -8.94 5.81
CA LYS A 29 4.20 -9.48 5.43
C LYS A 29 4.11 -10.02 4.01
N ARG A 30 5.02 -9.62 3.16
CA ARG A 30 5.04 -10.10 1.78
C ARG A 30 5.70 -11.47 1.72
N ILE A 31 5.00 -12.41 1.12
CA ILE A 31 5.47 -13.79 0.97
C ILE A 31 6.59 -13.87 -0.07
N ASP A 32 6.54 -12.98 -1.06
CA ASP A 32 7.50 -12.97 -2.18
C ASP A 32 8.77 -12.17 -1.87
N ASN A 33 8.87 -11.60 -0.67
CA ASN A 33 10.03 -10.83 -0.27
C ASN A 33 10.97 -11.72 0.55
N PRO A 34 12.18 -12.02 0.05
CA PRO A 34 13.11 -12.91 0.74
C PRO A 34 13.55 -12.38 2.11
N LYS A 35 13.41 -11.08 2.34
CA LYS A 35 13.76 -10.46 3.63
C LYS A 35 12.61 -10.46 4.63
N ASN A 36 11.43 -10.94 4.21
CA ASN A 36 10.26 -11.04 5.08
C ASN A 36 9.86 -9.73 5.75
N PHE A 37 9.89 -8.64 5.01
CA PHE A 37 9.50 -7.34 5.55
C PHE A 37 8.00 -7.28 5.84
N TRP A 38 7.67 -6.70 6.99
CA TRP A 38 6.31 -6.31 7.33
C TRP A 38 6.08 -4.91 6.80
N GLN A 39 4.93 -4.67 6.20
CA GLN A 39 4.60 -3.36 5.66
C GLN A 39 3.10 -3.11 5.72
N MET A 40 2.74 -1.83 5.70
CA MET A 40 1.34 -1.42 5.60
C MET A 40 0.83 -1.67 4.18
N PRO A 41 -0.46 -1.97 4.01
CA PRO A 41 -1.03 -2.15 2.68
C PRO A 41 -0.78 -0.92 1.81
N GLN A 42 -0.41 -1.15 0.56
CA GLN A 42 -0.14 -0.07 -0.38
C GLN A 42 -0.28 -0.58 -1.81
N GLY A 43 -0.52 0.33 -2.72
CA GLY A 43 -0.65 -0.03 -4.13
C GLY A 43 -0.77 1.18 -5.02
N GLY A 44 -1.01 0.96 -6.30
CA GLY A 44 -1.15 2.03 -7.28
C GLY A 44 -2.57 2.54 -7.39
N ILE A 45 -2.69 3.75 -7.92
CA ILE A 45 -3.99 4.34 -8.26
C ILE A 45 -4.24 4.09 -9.74
N ASP A 46 -5.38 3.50 -10.07
CA ASP A 46 -5.76 3.29 -11.47
C ASP A 46 -6.17 4.61 -12.10
N LYS A 47 -6.04 4.69 -13.42
CA LYS A 47 -6.37 5.91 -14.14
C LYS A 47 -7.82 6.31 -13.88
N GLY A 48 -8.02 7.56 -13.46
CA GLY A 48 -9.35 8.09 -13.18
C GLY A 48 -9.93 7.68 -11.84
N GLU A 49 -9.19 6.89 -11.05
CA GLU A 49 -9.65 6.43 -9.75
C GLU A 49 -9.34 7.48 -8.67
N ASP A 50 -10.29 7.70 -7.78
CA ASP A 50 -10.08 8.54 -6.61
C ASP A 50 -9.10 7.88 -5.63
N SER A 51 -8.25 8.68 -4.98
CA SER A 51 -7.22 8.15 -4.07
C SER A 51 -7.79 7.31 -2.93
N LEU A 52 -8.87 7.77 -2.30
CA LEU A 52 -9.50 7.01 -1.21
C LEU A 52 -10.07 5.69 -1.71
N LYS A 53 -10.73 5.71 -2.87
CA LYS A 53 -11.26 4.48 -3.46
C LYS A 53 -10.14 3.51 -3.81
N ALA A 54 -9.03 4.02 -4.34
CA ALA A 54 -7.87 3.20 -4.64
C ALA A 54 -7.32 2.57 -3.37
N ALA A 55 -7.22 3.35 -2.28
CA ALA A 55 -6.73 2.86 -1.00
C ALA A 55 -7.61 1.73 -0.45
N LEU A 56 -8.92 1.92 -0.49
CA LEU A 56 -9.87 0.92 0.01
C LEU A 56 -9.86 -0.34 -0.87
N ARG A 57 -9.73 -0.16 -2.19
CA ARG A 57 -9.63 -1.28 -3.13
C ARG A 57 -8.37 -2.12 -2.85
N GLU A 58 -7.23 -1.45 -2.72
CA GLU A 58 -5.96 -2.14 -2.44
C GLU A 58 -6.02 -2.86 -1.10
N LEU A 59 -6.62 -2.23 -0.09
CA LEU A 59 -6.80 -2.87 1.21
C LEU A 59 -7.61 -4.15 1.09
N GLU A 60 -8.72 -4.11 0.38
CA GLU A 60 -9.58 -5.29 0.19
C GLU A 60 -8.86 -6.37 -0.61
N GLU A 61 -8.17 -6.01 -1.68
CA GLU A 61 -7.43 -6.96 -2.50
C GLU A 61 -6.32 -7.66 -1.72
N GLU A 62 -5.62 -6.92 -0.88
CA GLU A 62 -4.48 -7.45 -0.12
C GLU A 62 -4.86 -8.16 1.17
N THR A 63 -5.99 -7.79 1.78
CA THR A 63 -6.31 -8.23 3.14
C THR A 63 -7.72 -8.76 3.30
N SER A 64 -8.60 -8.57 2.33
CA SER A 64 -10.02 -8.86 2.41
C SER A 64 -10.78 -7.99 3.43
N ILE A 65 -10.14 -6.97 3.97
CA ILE A 65 -10.78 -6.05 4.90
C ILE A 65 -11.67 -5.08 4.15
N LYS A 66 -12.95 -5.00 4.52
CA LYS A 66 -13.94 -4.10 3.94
C LYS A 66 -14.52 -3.13 4.96
N SER A 67 -14.63 -3.56 6.20
CA SER A 67 -15.35 -2.84 7.25
C SER A 67 -14.42 -1.88 7.97
N VAL A 68 -14.20 -0.72 7.37
CA VAL A 68 -13.33 0.31 7.95
C VAL A 68 -14.01 1.67 7.97
N LYS A 69 -13.55 2.51 8.90
CA LYS A 69 -13.97 3.90 9.00
C LYS A 69 -12.76 4.78 8.75
N LEU A 70 -12.89 5.76 7.86
CA LEU A 70 -11.83 6.73 7.61
C LEU A 70 -11.64 7.60 8.85
N ILE A 71 -10.42 7.64 9.37
CA ILE A 71 -10.07 8.50 10.50
C ILE A 71 -9.46 9.80 9.99
N LYS A 72 -8.50 9.71 9.07
CA LYS A 72 -7.81 10.89 8.58
C LYS A 72 -7.14 10.61 7.23
N GLU A 73 -7.19 11.61 6.35
CA GLU A 73 -6.34 11.67 5.17
C GLU A 73 -5.10 12.47 5.60
N ILE A 74 -3.93 11.89 5.41
CA ILE A 74 -2.68 12.54 5.81
C ILE A 74 -2.31 13.58 4.75
N ASP A 75 -2.01 14.80 5.18
CA ASP A 75 -1.58 15.86 4.27
C ASP A 75 -0.21 15.53 3.68
N GLY A 76 -0.04 15.87 2.40
CA GLY A 76 1.21 15.63 1.71
C GLY A 76 1.35 14.22 1.19
N PHE A 77 2.56 13.90 0.75
CA PHE A 77 2.87 12.64 0.10
C PHE A 77 4.19 12.11 0.62
N THR A 78 4.36 10.79 0.54
CA THR A 78 5.69 10.19 0.69
C THR A 78 6.14 9.73 -0.69
N THR A 79 7.45 9.81 -0.92
CA THR A 79 8.02 9.46 -2.21
C THR A 79 9.17 8.50 -2.00
N TYR A 80 9.26 7.46 -2.83
CA TYR A 80 10.44 6.63 -2.89
C TYR A 80 10.84 6.42 -4.35
N TYR A 81 12.14 6.16 -4.55
CA TYR A 81 12.70 5.95 -5.87
C TYR A 81 13.11 4.50 -6.02
N LEU A 82 12.99 3.98 -7.23
CA LEU A 82 13.41 2.62 -7.51
C LEU A 82 14.93 2.48 -7.41
N PRO A 83 15.43 1.35 -6.87
CA PRO A 83 16.85 1.04 -6.96
C PRO A 83 17.30 0.98 -8.42
N GLU A 84 18.57 1.29 -8.66
CA GLU A 84 19.14 1.33 -10.01
C GLU A 84 18.88 0.06 -10.80
N ASN A 85 18.97 -1.10 -10.15
CA ASN A 85 18.79 -2.38 -10.84
C ASN A 85 17.33 -2.67 -11.23
N LEU A 86 16.39 -1.87 -10.76
CA LEU A 86 14.96 -2.05 -11.09
C LEU A 86 14.45 -0.98 -12.05
N LEU A 87 15.20 0.11 -12.21
CA LEU A 87 14.83 1.16 -13.17
C LEU A 87 14.81 0.59 -14.59
N GLY A 88 13.77 0.95 -15.33
CA GLY A 88 13.58 0.46 -16.69
C GLY A 88 13.02 -0.95 -16.79
N ILE A 89 12.80 -1.63 -15.66
CA ILE A 89 12.34 -3.02 -15.64
C ILE A 89 10.94 -3.13 -15.06
N ILE A 90 10.76 -2.79 -13.77
CA ILE A 90 9.44 -2.92 -13.14
C ILE A 90 8.51 -1.82 -13.64
N TRP A 91 7.20 -2.07 -13.55
CA TRP A 91 6.16 -1.20 -14.07
C TRP A 91 6.39 -0.88 -15.56
N LYS A 92 6.93 -1.84 -16.30
CA LYS A 92 7.23 -1.73 -17.75
C LYS A 92 8.21 -0.59 -18.05
N GLY A 93 9.05 -0.21 -17.09
CA GLY A 93 10.05 0.84 -17.27
C GLY A 93 9.49 2.26 -17.33
N LYS A 94 8.22 2.47 -16.95
CA LYS A 94 7.54 3.76 -17.13
C LYS A 94 7.80 4.77 -16.02
N TYR A 95 8.27 4.33 -14.86
CA TYR A 95 8.37 5.19 -13.68
C TYR A 95 9.73 5.06 -13.01
N LYS A 96 10.16 6.12 -12.33
CA LYS A 96 11.39 6.10 -11.54
C LYS A 96 11.16 5.85 -10.06
N GLY A 97 9.91 5.82 -9.63
CA GLY A 97 9.53 5.62 -8.24
C GLY A 97 8.04 5.80 -8.07
N GLN A 98 7.62 5.96 -6.84
CA GLN A 98 6.21 6.11 -6.52
C GLN A 98 6.01 7.21 -5.49
N ARG A 99 4.98 8.01 -5.68
CA ARG A 99 4.53 9.04 -4.77
C ARG A 99 3.21 8.60 -4.17
N GLN A 100 3.15 8.49 -2.85
CA GLN A 100 2.01 7.90 -2.16
C GLN A 100 1.24 8.89 -1.31
N LYS A 101 -0.08 8.85 -1.42
CA LYS A 101 -1.02 9.49 -0.52
C LYS A 101 -1.39 8.48 0.55
N TRP A 102 -1.46 8.91 1.82
CA TRP A 102 -1.74 8.03 2.96
C TRP A 102 -3.06 8.33 3.61
N PHE A 103 -3.71 7.26 4.05
CA PHE A 103 -4.98 7.34 4.78
C PHE A 103 -4.88 6.51 6.05
N ILE A 104 -5.50 7.00 7.12
CA ILE A 104 -5.62 6.24 8.36
C ILE A 104 -7.06 5.80 8.48
N VAL A 105 -7.28 4.50 8.61
CA VAL A 105 -8.61 3.92 8.76
C VAL A 105 -8.65 3.03 10.00
N LYS A 106 -9.82 2.88 10.57
CA LYS A 106 -10.02 2.00 11.72
C LYS A 106 -10.91 0.83 11.31
N PHE A 107 -10.47 -0.38 11.64
CA PHE A 107 -11.27 -1.57 11.41
C PHE A 107 -12.46 -1.58 12.38
N ILE A 108 -13.67 -1.69 11.83
CA ILE A 108 -14.92 -1.67 12.61
C ILE A 108 -15.71 -2.95 12.46
N GLY A 109 -15.19 -3.92 11.72
CA GLY A 109 -15.82 -5.21 11.54
C GLY A 109 -15.52 -6.18 12.67
N ASN A 110 -15.95 -7.40 12.50
CA ASN A 110 -15.64 -8.49 13.43
C ASN A 110 -14.32 -9.15 12.99
N ASP A 111 -13.65 -9.79 13.93
CA ASP A 111 -12.39 -10.50 13.63
C ASP A 111 -12.59 -11.57 12.56
N GLU A 112 -13.83 -12.09 12.44
CA GLU A 112 -14.17 -13.07 11.41
C GLU A 112 -14.09 -12.48 10.00
N ASP A 113 -14.28 -11.17 9.87
CA ASP A 113 -14.18 -10.48 8.58
C ASP A 113 -12.74 -10.28 8.17
N CYS A 114 -11.81 -10.45 9.09
CA CYS A 114 -10.40 -10.20 8.86
C CYS A 114 -9.57 -11.36 9.42
N LEU A 115 -9.12 -12.22 8.53
CA LEU A 115 -8.31 -13.37 8.91
C LEU A 115 -6.92 -13.00 9.39
N LEU A 116 -6.58 -11.72 9.33
CA LEU A 116 -5.22 -11.24 9.56
C LEU A 116 -4.83 -11.13 11.00
N TYR A 117 -5.80 -11.04 11.91
CA TYR A 117 -5.49 -10.92 13.34
C TYR A 117 -5.00 -12.24 13.94
N THR A 118 -5.21 -13.34 13.22
CA THR A 118 -4.80 -14.65 13.67
C THR A 118 -3.63 -15.22 12.89
N SER A 119 -3.21 -14.50 11.85
CA SER A 119 -2.08 -14.93 11.04
C SER A 119 -1.25 -13.71 10.66
N PRO A 120 0.00 -13.91 10.25
CA PRO A 120 0.87 -12.79 9.88
C PRO A 120 0.31 -11.94 8.75
N SER A 121 -0.28 -12.55 7.72
CA SER A 121 -0.78 -11.81 6.58
C SER A 121 -1.47 -12.76 5.61
N PRO A 122 -2.52 -12.32 4.89
CA PRO A 122 -3.09 -13.11 3.80
C PRO A 122 -2.10 -13.35 2.68
N ARG A 123 -1.05 -12.55 2.57
CA ARG A 123 0.01 -12.75 1.59
C ARG A 123 0.92 -13.91 1.93
N ASP A 124 0.87 -14.40 3.14
CA ASP A 124 1.67 -15.53 3.60
C ASP A 124 0.98 -16.87 3.35
N ARG A 125 -0.17 -16.86 2.75
CA ARG A 125 -0.98 -18.04 2.46
C ARG A 125 -0.71 -18.60 1.09
#